data_1cbebaf9a78e03714da26bf9c484a98c
#
_entry.id   1cbebaf9a78e03714da26bf9c484a98c
#
_cell.length_a   1.000
_cell.length_b   1.000
_cell.length_c   1.000
_cell.angle_alpha   90.00
_cell.angle_beta   90.00
_cell.angle_gamma   90.00
#
_symmetry.space_group_name_H-M   'P 1'
#
loop_
_entity.id
_entity.type
_entity.pdbx_description
1 polymer ?
#
loop_
_entity_poly.entity_id
_entity_poly.type
_entity_poly.pdbx_seq_one_letter_code
_entity_poly.pdbx_strand_id
1 'polypeptide(L)'
;ADTGSIELTYTVHVQKSDPIQLTIQTTPADAAVFLTNDLNGKRIVEKNGTYSLTPGASYSYTTTCAGYIGQKVEHYTAPDKDGTLTITLKKAPANDKLINFDSAWPHLRQNNENNGVVDYKTPVYAKDAELYWATSIGSGYDVNACGCPILVDGAIYTYSGSRIYKVDAISGEILIDKP
;
A
#
# COMPACT_ATOMS: atom_id res chain seq x y z
N ALA A 1 25.93 -57.27 1.07
CA ALA A 1 25.73 -56.25 2.12
C ALA A 1 24.30 -55.75 1.95
N ASP A 2 23.49 -56.07 2.97
CA ASP A 2 22.09 -55.65 3.07
C ASP A 2 22.06 -54.17 3.47
N THR A 3 21.63 -53.28 2.59
CA THR A 3 21.42 -51.88 2.90
C THR A 3 20.01 -51.73 3.46
N GLY A 4 19.87 -51.96 4.79
CA GLY A 4 18.62 -51.73 5.47
C GLY A 4 18.14 -50.27 5.27
N SER A 5 16.94 -50.07 4.74
CA SER A 5 16.27 -48.77 4.74
C SER A 5 15.58 -48.56 6.09
N ILE A 6 15.79 -47.38 6.68
CA ILE A 6 15.04 -46.93 7.85
C ILE A 6 13.93 -46.02 7.36
N GLU A 7 12.68 -46.43 7.57
CA GLU A 7 11.52 -45.61 7.29
C GLU A 7 11.13 -44.85 8.57
N LEU A 8 11.16 -43.50 8.48
CA LEU A 8 10.73 -42.65 9.60
C LEU A 8 9.36 -42.07 9.26
N THR A 9 8.36 -42.45 10.03
CA THR A 9 7.00 -41.88 9.86
C THR A 9 6.79 -40.77 10.90
N TYR A 10 6.48 -39.56 10.42
CA TYR A 10 6.12 -38.43 11.28
C TYR A 10 4.62 -38.20 11.24
N THR A 11 3.99 -38.13 12.39
CA THR A 11 2.61 -37.68 12.51
C THR A 11 2.61 -36.21 12.89
N VAL A 12 2.17 -35.36 11.98
CA VAL A 12 2.02 -33.92 12.25
C VAL A 12 0.58 -33.68 12.71
N HIS A 13 0.41 -33.35 13.97
CA HIS A 13 -0.88 -32.88 14.49
C HIS A 13 -1.02 -31.38 14.19
N VAL A 14 -1.76 -31.03 13.16
CA VAL A 14 -2.11 -29.63 12.87
C VAL A 14 -3.30 -29.25 13.75
N GLN A 15 -3.07 -28.52 14.81
CA GLN A 15 -4.16 -27.94 15.59
C GLN A 15 -4.65 -26.69 14.86
N LYS A 16 -5.87 -26.75 14.33
CA LYS A 16 -6.52 -25.58 13.73
C LYS A 16 -6.95 -24.67 14.89
N SER A 17 -6.26 -23.54 15.04
CA SER A 17 -6.70 -22.49 15.97
C SER A 17 -7.87 -21.72 15.36
N ASP A 18 -8.86 -21.37 16.17
CA ASP A 18 -9.95 -20.50 15.75
C ASP A 18 -9.39 -19.12 15.36
N PRO A 19 -9.91 -18.51 14.30
CA PRO A 19 -9.47 -17.18 13.91
C PRO A 19 -9.79 -16.14 14.98
N ILE A 20 -8.86 -15.25 15.22
CA ILE A 20 -9.07 -14.06 16.05
C ILE A 20 -9.72 -12.93 15.26
N GLN A 21 -10.33 -11.99 15.97
CA GLN A 21 -10.87 -10.75 15.42
C GLN A 21 -9.97 -9.58 15.82
N LEU A 22 -9.33 -8.96 14.83
CA LEU A 22 -8.49 -7.79 15.03
C LEU A 22 -9.22 -6.54 14.59
N THR A 23 -9.43 -5.59 15.50
CA THR A 23 -9.86 -4.23 15.15
C THR A 23 -8.64 -3.40 14.78
N ILE A 24 -8.66 -2.68 13.65
CA ILE A 24 -7.61 -1.74 13.31
C ILE A 24 -8.17 -0.32 13.45
N GLN A 25 -7.55 0.47 14.32
CA GLN A 25 -7.89 1.87 14.53
C GLN A 25 -6.79 2.74 13.92
N THR A 26 -7.16 3.67 13.06
CA THR A 26 -6.23 4.56 12.39
C THR A 26 -6.38 6.00 12.85
N THR A 27 -5.30 6.74 12.84
CA THR A 27 -5.29 8.20 12.97
C THR A 27 -4.49 8.76 11.79
N PRO A 28 -5.16 9.48 10.86
CA PRO A 28 -6.58 9.86 10.83
C PRO A 28 -7.51 8.65 10.63
N ALA A 29 -8.78 8.81 11.03
CA ALA A 29 -9.76 7.71 11.06
C ALA A 29 -10.18 7.21 9.66
N ASP A 30 -10.00 8.02 8.63
CA ASP A 30 -10.29 7.73 7.22
C ASP A 30 -9.12 7.07 6.47
N ALA A 31 -8.02 6.76 7.16
CA ALA A 31 -6.90 6.07 6.54
C ALA A 31 -7.31 4.66 6.09
N ALA A 32 -7.00 4.34 4.84
CA ALA A 32 -7.23 3.02 4.28
C ALA A 32 -6.15 2.04 4.72
N VAL A 33 -6.56 0.82 5.08
CA VAL A 33 -5.66 -0.28 5.47
C VAL A 33 -5.77 -1.42 4.47
N PHE A 34 -4.62 -1.87 3.97
CA PHE A 34 -4.50 -2.99 3.05
C PHE A 34 -3.69 -4.10 3.73
N LEU A 35 -4.38 -5.12 4.21
CA LEU A 35 -3.79 -6.24 4.95
C LEU A 35 -3.70 -7.47 4.05
N THR A 36 -2.54 -8.12 4.03
CA THR A 36 -2.25 -9.29 3.19
C THR A 36 -1.62 -10.40 4.03
N ASN A 37 -2.04 -11.62 3.81
CA ASN A 37 -1.40 -12.79 4.44
C ASN A 37 -0.10 -13.12 3.71
N ASP A 38 1.02 -13.17 4.44
CA ASP A 38 2.36 -13.35 3.86
C ASP A 38 2.57 -14.73 3.25
N LEU A 39 1.88 -15.75 3.78
CA LEU A 39 2.04 -17.13 3.32
C LEU A 39 1.49 -17.35 1.91
N ASN A 40 0.35 -16.71 1.57
CA ASN A 40 -0.37 -16.99 0.34
C ASN A 40 -0.66 -15.73 -0.51
N GLY A 41 -0.21 -14.56 -0.08
CA GLY A 41 -0.43 -13.29 -0.78
C GLY A 41 -1.88 -12.81 -0.80
N LYS A 42 -2.79 -13.50 -0.08
CA LYS A 42 -4.21 -13.18 -0.12
C LYS A 42 -4.53 -11.95 0.74
N ARG A 43 -5.26 -11.02 0.14
CA ARG A 43 -5.78 -9.86 0.86
C ARG A 43 -6.84 -10.28 1.88
N ILE A 44 -6.73 -9.74 3.09
CA ILE A 44 -7.73 -9.88 4.15
C ILE A 44 -8.64 -8.66 4.09
N VAL A 45 -9.93 -8.90 3.96
CA VAL A 45 -10.95 -7.84 3.87
C VAL A 45 -11.62 -7.68 5.22
N GLU A 46 -11.79 -6.44 5.63
CA GLU A 46 -12.56 -6.09 6.82
C GLU A 46 -14.01 -6.56 6.69
N LYS A 47 -14.55 -7.07 7.79
CA LYS A 47 -15.97 -7.41 7.93
C LYS A 47 -16.46 -6.90 9.28
N ASN A 48 -17.49 -6.08 9.27
CA ASN A 48 -18.11 -5.54 10.49
C ASN A 48 -17.13 -4.86 11.47
N GLY A 49 -16.15 -4.12 10.94
CA GLY A 49 -15.15 -3.40 11.75
C GLY A 49 -13.97 -4.24 12.20
N THR A 50 -13.86 -5.51 11.78
CA THR A 50 -12.77 -6.41 12.19
C THR A 50 -12.15 -7.16 11.02
N TYR A 51 -10.91 -7.60 11.23
CA TYR A 51 -10.16 -8.49 10.35
C TYR A 51 -10.03 -9.87 11.01
N SER A 52 -10.44 -10.91 10.31
CA SER A 52 -10.32 -12.29 10.80
C SER A 52 -8.92 -12.83 10.46
N LEU A 53 -8.10 -13.09 11.47
CA LEU A 53 -6.71 -13.51 11.33
C LEU A 53 -6.46 -14.86 11.99
N THR A 54 -5.48 -15.60 11.48
CA THR A 54 -4.98 -16.81 12.14
C THR A 54 -3.95 -16.40 13.22
N PRO A 55 -4.13 -16.80 14.48
CA PRO A 55 -3.17 -16.51 15.55
C PRO A 55 -1.75 -16.94 15.18
N GLY A 56 -0.75 -16.10 15.48
CA GLY A 56 0.65 -16.37 15.23
C GLY A 56 1.08 -16.33 13.75
N ALA A 57 0.14 -16.19 12.79
CA ALA A 57 0.47 -16.08 11.38
C ALA A 57 1.03 -14.70 11.04
N SER A 58 1.86 -14.64 9.98
CA SER A 58 2.47 -13.43 9.49
C SER A 58 1.62 -12.73 8.44
N TYR A 59 1.49 -11.43 8.57
CA TYR A 59 0.77 -10.54 7.67
C TYR A 59 1.61 -9.32 7.36
N SER A 60 1.40 -8.74 6.18
CA SER A 60 1.93 -7.42 5.84
C SER A 60 0.78 -6.43 5.65
N TYR A 61 0.97 -5.19 6.07
CA TYR A 61 -0.03 -4.17 5.79
C TYR A 61 0.57 -2.87 5.29
N THR A 62 -0.22 -2.18 4.48
CA THR A 62 0.05 -0.81 4.06
C THR A 62 -1.11 0.07 4.50
N THR A 63 -0.80 1.22 5.06
CA THR A 63 -1.80 2.20 5.46
C THR A 63 -1.59 3.49 4.67
N THR A 64 -2.66 4.03 4.11
CA THR A 64 -2.60 5.24 3.27
C THR A 64 -3.69 6.23 3.67
N CYS A 65 -3.34 7.52 3.63
CA CYS A 65 -4.29 8.61 3.79
C CYS A 65 -3.77 9.85 3.07
N ALA A 66 -4.66 10.58 2.41
CA ALA A 66 -4.29 11.83 1.74
C ALA A 66 -3.73 12.85 2.75
N GLY A 67 -2.63 13.50 2.42
CA GLY A 67 -1.96 14.47 3.30
C GLY A 67 -1.14 13.84 4.44
N TYR A 68 -0.96 12.52 4.45
CA TYR A 68 -0.18 11.81 5.46
C TYR A 68 0.85 10.88 4.83
N ILE A 69 1.96 10.68 5.51
CA ILE A 69 2.98 9.72 5.12
C ILE A 69 2.42 8.32 5.37
N GLY A 70 2.30 7.53 4.32
CA GLY A 70 1.84 6.15 4.41
C GLY A 70 2.81 5.27 5.21
N GLN A 71 2.30 4.18 5.77
CA GLN A 71 3.12 3.17 6.44
C GLN A 71 3.02 1.83 5.72
N LYS A 72 4.15 1.16 5.61
CA LYS A 72 4.23 -0.24 5.20
C LYS A 72 4.89 -1.02 6.33
N VAL A 73 4.24 -2.07 6.79
CA VAL A 73 4.78 -2.98 7.78
C VAL A 73 4.76 -4.38 7.18
N GLU A 74 5.92 -5.02 7.17
CA GLU A 74 6.10 -6.39 6.73
C GLU A 74 6.23 -7.30 7.96
N HIS A 75 5.72 -8.53 7.84
CA HIS A 75 5.83 -9.57 8.86
C HIS A 75 5.20 -9.20 10.22
N TYR A 76 4.04 -8.53 10.20
CA TYR A 76 3.23 -8.35 11.39
C TYR A 76 2.69 -9.71 11.85
N THR A 77 3.06 -10.13 13.05
CA THR A 77 2.57 -11.37 13.63
C THR A 77 1.21 -11.13 14.30
N ALA A 78 0.18 -11.87 13.86
CA ALA A 78 -1.13 -11.79 14.49
C ALA A 78 -1.07 -12.22 15.96
N PRO A 79 -1.75 -11.52 16.88
CA PRO A 79 -1.79 -11.89 18.29
C PRO A 79 -2.54 -13.21 18.51
N ASP A 80 -2.40 -13.78 19.71
CA ASP A 80 -3.03 -15.07 20.07
C ASP A 80 -4.52 -14.94 20.42
N LYS A 81 -5.03 -13.72 20.58
CA LYS A 81 -6.41 -13.42 20.95
C LYS A 81 -6.89 -12.12 20.31
N ASP A 82 -8.19 -11.93 20.33
CA ASP A 82 -8.84 -10.70 19.87
C ASP A 82 -8.21 -9.46 20.47
N GLY A 83 -8.10 -8.40 19.66
CA GLY A 83 -7.42 -7.20 20.10
C GLY A 83 -7.60 -6.03 19.15
N THR A 84 -6.89 -4.95 19.45
CA THR A 84 -6.87 -3.73 18.64
C THR A 84 -5.44 -3.38 18.25
N LEU A 85 -5.25 -3.13 16.96
CA LEU A 85 -4.02 -2.53 16.41
C LEU A 85 -4.29 -1.05 16.16
N THR A 86 -3.52 -0.18 16.80
CA THR A 86 -3.61 1.28 16.58
C THR A 86 -2.49 1.72 15.65
N ILE A 87 -2.85 2.42 14.57
CA ILE A 87 -1.91 2.94 13.57
C ILE A 87 -2.06 4.45 13.50
N THR A 88 -0.99 5.19 13.78
CA THR A 88 -0.97 6.65 13.68
C THR A 88 -0.04 7.06 12.55
N LEU A 89 -0.60 7.74 11.54
CA LEU A 89 0.16 8.29 10.43
C LEU A 89 0.69 9.67 10.77
N LYS A 90 1.89 9.97 10.31
CA LYS A 90 2.46 11.32 10.39
C LYS A 90 1.89 12.16 9.26
N LYS A 91 1.48 13.40 9.59
CA LYS A 91 1.10 14.35 8.56
C LYS A 91 2.28 14.58 7.61
N ALA A 92 2.01 14.52 6.30
CA ALA A 92 3.01 14.88 5.32
C ALA A 92 3.41 16.36 5.54
N PRO A 93 4.70 16.69 5.50
CA PRO A 93 5.10 18.09 5.61
C PRO A 93 4.42 18.87 4.49
N ALA A 94 3.86 20.02 4.81
CA ALA A 94 3.48 20.99 3.79
C ALA A 94 4.77 21.43 3.09
N ASN A 95 4.99 21.01 1.84
CA ASN A 95 6.34 21.14 1.35
C ASN A 95 6.44 21.55 -0.11
N ASP A 96 6.67 22.81 -0.24
CA ASP A 96 7.22 23.48 -1.40
C ASP A 96 8.71 23.20 -1.67
N LYS A 97 9.42 22.48 -0.76
CA LYS A 97 10.88 22.32 -0.81
C LYS A 97 11.37 20.93 -1.19
N LEU A 98 10.56 19.87 -1.03
CA LEU A 98 10.98 18.48 -1.31
C LEU A 98 10.73 18.04 -2.75
N ILE A 99 9.80 18.66 -3.44
CA ILE A 99 9.46 18.31 -4.81
C ILE A 99 9.52 19.59 -5.65
N ASN A 100 10.38 19.61 -6.65
CA ASN A 100 10.40 20.70 -7.62
C ASN A 100 9.28 20.46 -8.65
N PHE A 101 8.16 21.17 -8.48
CA PHE A 101 7.02 21.14 -9.40
C PHE A 101 7.17 22.07 -10.61
N ASP A 102 8.28 22.82 -10.71
CA ASP A 102 8.57 23.64 -11.89
C ASP A 102 8.81 22.79 -13.14
N SER A 103 9.05 21.50 -12.92
CA SER A 103 9.22 20.54 -13.97
C SER A 103 7.94 19.74 -14.15
N ALA A 104 7.08 20.19 -15.01
CA ALA A 104 5.88 19.48 -15.38
C ALA A 104 6.22 18.15 -16.08
N TRP A 105 5.40 17.13 -15.86
CA TRP A 105 5.39 15.89 -16.62
C TRP A 105 4.12 15.83 -17.49
N PRO A 106 4.01 16.71 -18.52
CA PRO A 106 2.75 16.95 -19.22
C PRO A 106 2.38 15.86 -20.23
N HIS A 107 3.29 14.93 -20.50
CA HIS A 107 3.12 13.87 -21.49
C HIS A 107 3.56 12.53 -20.96
N LEU A 108 3.16 11.45 -21.63
CA LEU A 108 3.77 10.15 -21.47
C LEU A 108 5.29 10.28 -21.69
N ARG A 109 6.08 9.79 -20.71
CA ARG A 109 7.54 9.92 -20.71
C ARG A 109 8.05 11.37 -20.79
N GLN A 110 7.33 12.29 -20.15
CA GLN A 110 7.73 13.64 -19.78
C GLN A 110 7.69 14.67 -20.94
N ASN A 111 8.18 14.35 -22.12
CA ASN A 111 8.32 15.30 -23.23
C ASN A 111 7.90 14.70 -24.57
N ASN A 112 7.90 15.53 -25.61
CA ASN A 112 7.51 15.13 -26.97
C ASN A 112 8.45 14.10 -27.59
N GLU A 113 9.70 14.02 -27.12
CA GLU A 113 10.69 13.02 -27.54
C GLU A 113 10.47 11.66 -26.86
N ASN A 114 9.57 11.60 -25.85
CA ASN A 114 9.29 10.40 -25.08
C ASN A 114 10.53 9.77 -24.42
N ASN A 115 11.51 10.56 -24.04
CA ASN A 115 12.78 10.05 -23.51
C ASN A 115 12.76 9.83 -21.97
N GLY A 116 11.81 10.43 -21.24
CA GLY A 116 11.67 10.26 -19.79
C GLY A 116 12.83 10.82 -18.97
N VAL A 117 13.62 11.72 -19.55
CA VAL A 117 14.78 12.31 -18.88
C VAL A 117 14.36 13.53 -18.09
N VAL A 118 14.76 13.58 -16.83
CA VAL A 118 14.56 14.73 -15.92
C VAL A 118 15.85 15.08 -15.20
N ASP A 119 15.99 16.35 -14.86
CA ASP A 119 17.15 16.91 -14.15
C ASP A 119 16.99 16.78 -12.61
N TYR A 120 16.49 15.62 -12.15
CA TYR A 120 16.34 15.38 -10.73
C TYR A 120 17.32 14.33 -10.22
N LYS A 121 17.75 14.52 -8.99
CA LYS A 121 18.42 13.47 -8.24
C LYS A 121 17.37 12.57 -7.63
N THR A 122 17.31 11.34 -8.10
CA THR A 122 16.51 10.29 -7.48
C THR A 122 17.35 9.51 -6.47
N PRO A 123 16.75 8.88 -5.45
CA PRO A 123 17.47 7.96 -4.57
C PRO A 123 18.15 6.87 -5.38
N VAL A 124 19.46 6.66 -5.13
CA VAL A 124 20.24 5.60 -5.82
C VAL A 124 19.91 4.22 -5.28
N TYR A 125 19.53 4.15 -4.00
CA TYR A 125 19.21 2.91 -3.32
C TYR A 125 17.79 2.95 -2.79
N ALA A 126 17.08 1.83 -2.85
CA ALA A 126 15.72 1.71 -2.35
C ALA A 126 15.58 2.07 -0.85
N LYS A 127 16.62 1.84 -0.04
CA LYS A 127 16.67 2.22 1.37
C LYS A 127 16.63 3.74 1.60
N ASP A 128 16.99 4.53 0.61
CA ASP A 128 17.03 6.00 0.67
C ASP A 128 15.73 6.62 0.12
N ALA A 129 14.79 5.77 -0.34
CA ALA A 129 13.47 6.18 -0.78
C ALA A 129 12.48 6.14 0.38
N GLU A 130 11.75 7.23 0.58
CA GLU A 130 10.70 7.33 1.59
C GLU A 130 9.33 7.40 0.91
N LEU A 131 8.34 6.71 1.50
CA LEU A 131 6.96 6.85 1.06
C LEU A 131 6.42 8.18 1.60
N TYR A 132 6.26 9.15 0.72
CA TYR A 132 5.84 10.49 1.09
C TYR A 132 4.32 10.55 1.35
N TRP A 133 3.54 10.07 0.40
CA TRP A 133 2.11 9.85 0.54
C TRP A 133 1.68 8.72 -0.40
N ALA A 134 0.50 8.18 -0.15
CA ALA A 134 -0.15 7.24 -1.03
C ALA A 134 -1.66 7.45 -0.97
N THR A 135 -2.29 7.53 -2.13
CA THR A 135 -3.72 7.75 -2.27
C THR A 135 -4.29 6.60 -3.09
N SER A 136 -5.38 6.00 -2.58
CA SER A 136 -6.08 4.95 -3.30
C SER A 136 -6.99 5.57 -4.35
N ILE A 137 -6.80 5.19 -5.62
CA ILE A 137 -7.66 5.58 -6.74
C ILE A 137 -8.32 4.34 -7.32
N GLY A 138 -9.64 4.37 -7.41
CA GLY A 138 -10.44 3.26 -7.92
C GLY A 138 -10.55 2.08 -6.97
N SER A 139 -11.44 1.15 -7.30
CA SER A 139 -11.69 -0.07 -6.54
C SER A 139 -12.17 -1.21 -7.45
N GLY A 140 -11.90 -2.46 -7.05
CA GLY A 140 -12.39 -3.64 -7.73
C GLY A 140 -11.67 -3.99 -9.04
N TYR A 141 -12.36 -4.57 -9.98
CA TYR A 141 -11.82 -5.07 -11.25
C TYR A 141 -11.30 -3.95 -12.17
N ASP A 142 -11.86 -2.76 -12.05
CA ASP A 142 -11.55 -1.61 -12.93
C ASP A 142 -10.17 -0.99 -12.65
N VAL A 143 -9.55 -1.30 -11.51
CA VAL A 143 -8.20 -0.80 -11.16
C VAL A 143 -7.08 -1.30 -12.08
N ASN A 144 -7.32 -2.32 -12.87
CA ASN A 144 -6.30 -2.85 -13.80
C ASN A 144 -6.00 -1.93 -14.99
N ALA A 145 -6.80 -0.89 -15.20
CA ALA A 145 -6.64 0.08 -16.27
C ALA A 145 -6.22 1.44 -15.70
N CYS A 146 -5.05 1.50 -15.08
CA CYS A 146 -4.47 2.78 -14.65
C CYS A 146 -3.75 3.45 -15.81
N GLY A 147 -4.05 4.74 -16.00
CA GLY A 147 -3.32 5.57 -16.96
C GLY A 147 -1.95 5.99 -16.44
N CYS A 148 -1.06 6.31 -17.38
CA CYS A 148 0.18 6.98 -17.02
C CYS A 148 -0.16 8.35 -16.42
N PRO A 149 0.31 8.67 -15.21
CA PRO A 149 0.06 9.97 -14.62
C PRO A 149 0.80 11.07 -15.37
N ILE A 150 0.19 12.22 -15.43
CA ILE A 150 0.82 13.46 -15.89
C ILE A 150 0.83 14.48 -14.74
N LEU A 151 1.87 15.29 -14.66
CA LEU A 151 2.03 16.33 -13.64
C LEU A 151 1.96 17.70 -14.33
N VAL A 152 0.95 18.47 -13.98
CA VAL A 152 0.73 19.83 -14.51
C VAL A 152 0.25 20.72 -13.38
N ASP A 153 0.86 21.90 -13.23
CA ASP A 153 0.48 22.92 -12.26
C ASP A 153 0.28 22.39 -10.82
N GLY A 154 1.24 21.58 -10.35
CA GLY A 154 1.22 21.03 -9.00
C GLY A 154 0.18 19.93 -8.76
N ALA A 155 -0.48 19.45 -9.79
CA ALA A 155 -1.47 18.39 -9.69
C ALA A 155 -1.13 17.21 -10.62
N ILE A 156 -1.40 16.01 -10.12
CA ILE A 156 -1.28 14.75 -10.86
C ILE A 156 -2.64 14.43 -11.48
N TYR A 157 -2.67 14.24 -12.77
CA TYR A 157 -3.85 13.77 -13.50
C TYR A 157 -3.62 12.33 -13.94
N THR A 158 -4.59 11.49 -13.67
CA THR A 158 -4.55 10.07 -14.05
C THR A 158 -5.99 9.54 -14.21
N TYR A 159 -6.11 8.31 -14.68
CA TYR A 159 -7.39 7.61 -14.68
C TYR A 159 -7.22 6.21 -14.06
N SER A 160 -8.31 5.68 -13.54
CA SER A 160 -8.42 4.30 -13.08
C SER A 160 -9.79 3.76 -13.43
N GLY A 161 -9.84 2.72 -14.24
CA GLY A 161 -11.07 2.23 -14.83
C GLY A 161 -11.76 3.29 -15.67
N SER A 162 -13.00 3.61 -15.35
CA SER A 162 -13.82 4.62 -16.05
C SER A 162 -13.77 6.03 -15.41
N ARG A 163 -12.88 6.24 -14.43
CA ARG A 163 -12.84 7.49 -13.66
C ARG A 163 -11.55 8.26 -13.89
N ILE A 164 -11.67 9.59 -13.94
CA ILE A 164 -10.56 10.54 -14.01
C ILE A 164 -10.33 11.13 -12.62
N TYR A 165 -9.06 11.21 -12.26
CA TYR A 165 -8.60 11.77 -10.99
C TYR A 165 -7.68 12.96 -11.21
N LYS A 166 -7.90 14.01 -10.41
CA LYS A 166 -6.91 15.07 -10.17
C LYS A 166 -6.49 14.97 -8.71
N VAL A 167 -5.21 14.79 -8.47
CA VAL A 167 -4.63 14.61 -7.13
C VAL A 167 -3.63 15.73 -6.90
N ASP A 168 -3.71 16.36 -5.73
CA ASP A 168 -2.68 17.33 -5.32
C ASP A 168 -1.34 16.61 -5.16
N ALA A 169 -0.32 17.10 -5.83
CA ALA A 169 0.96 16.40 -5.90
C ALA A 169 1.77 16.48 -4.60
N ILE A 170 1.45 17.42 -3.71
CA ILE A 170 2.13 17.58 -2.42
C ILE A 170 1.44 16.74 -1.34
N SER A 171 0.11 16.86 -1.24
CA SER A 171 -0.65 16.23 -0.16
C SER A 171 -1.19 14.84 -0.50
N GLY A 172 -1.31 14.52 -1.79
CA GLY A 172 -2.00 13.32 -2.24
C GLY A 172 -3.53 13.40 -2.13
N GLU A 173 -4.09 14.58 -1.85
CA GLU A 173 -5.53 14.79 -1.75
C GLU A 173 -6.19 14.66 -3.14
N ILE A 174 -7.32 13.95 -3.20
CA ILE A 174 -8.12 13.85 -4.43
C ILE A 174 -8.93 15.14 -4.58
N LEU A 175 -8.55 15.98 -5.54
CA LEU A 175 -9.22 17.23 -5.87
C LEU A 175 -10.40 17.04 -6.82
N ILE A 176 -10.31 16.05 -7.72
CA ILE A 176 -11.35 15.68 -8.67
C ILE A 176 -11.41 14.14 -8.75
N ASP A 177 -12.62 13.63 -8.68
CA ASP A 177 -12.97 12.23 -8.93
C ASP A 177 -14.25 12.22 -9.78
N LYS A 178 -14.14 11.94 -11.07
CA LYS A 178 -15.23 11.99 -12.04
C LYS A 178 -15.26 10.75 -12.91
N PRO A 179 -16.47 10.23 -13.27
CA PRO A 179 -16.63 9.22 -14.29
C PRO A 179 -16.30 9.74 -15.69
#